data_9ded696ffc93339fbb075f261d90666e
#
_entry.id   9ded696ffc93339fbb075f261d90666e
#
_cell.length_a   1.000
_cell.length_b   1.000
_cell.length_c   1.000
_cell.angle_alpha   90.00
_cell.angle_beta   90.00
_cell.angle_gamma   90.00
#
_symmetry.space_group_name_H-M   'P 1'
#
loop_
_entity.id
_entity.type
_entity.pdbx_description
1 polymer ?
#
loop_
_entity_poly.entity_id
_entity_poly.type
_entity_poly.pdbx_seq_one_letter_code
_entity_poly.pdbx_strand_id
1 'polypeptide(L)'
;MKKILFFSIIALGAVMVSCNKPAQATEEKAEITKPASQEISAIRTANDLAKYGYEVESASALIEAANILASVPTQALEAETEIGAKTENEVAKTSEKSLCPKALLTAAKEFAYDDEVLLGMIAKVETKLAAQAEGTRGAVGGPKYDYGTVYARNYTYYHCKFWDNEIAEVAVSGDGDTDLDLYVYDENGNLITSDTDYTDDCYVRFVPRWTGTFAIKIVNRGGVYNNYAIVTN
;
A
#
# COMPACT_ATOMS: atom_id res chain seq x y z
N MET A 1 -34.47 -82.02 3.87
CA MET A 1 -34.08 -81.84 2.47
C MET A 1 -34.27 -80.38 2.13
N LYS A 2 -33.24 -79.52 2.30
CA LYS A 2 -33.29 -78.08 2.04
C LYS A 2 -32.62 -77.82 0.68
N LYS A 3 -33.38 -77.29 -0.28
CA LYS A 3 -32.88 -76.84 -1.57
C LYS A 3 -32.21 -75.48 -1.39
N ILE A 4 -30.95 -75.37 -1.77
CA ILE A 4 -30.18 -74.11 -1.85
C ILE A 4 -30.34 -73.60 -3.25
N LEU A 5 -30.90 -72.39 -3.41
CA LEU A 5 -31.02 -71.69 -4.67
C LEU A 5 -29.81 -70.76 -4.81
N PHE A 6 -29.00 -70.94 -5.83
CA PHE A 6 -27.92 -70.07 -6.23
C PHE A 6 -28.48 -68.92 -7.08
N PHE A 7 -28.38 -67.69 -6.59
CA PHE A 7 -28.62 -66.49 -7.37
C PHE A 7 -27.30 -66.01 -7.94
N SER A 8 -27.20 -66.03 -9.26
CA SER A 8 -26.07 -65.42 -9.99
C SER A 8 -26.33 -63.95 -10.20
N ILE A 9 -25.53 -63.08 -9.58
CA ILE A 9 -25.59 -61.63 -9.76
C ILE A 9 -24.59 -61.27 -10.84
N ILE A 10 -25.10 -60.83 -12.01
CA ILE A 10 -24.31 -60.25 -13.09
C ILE A 10 -24.05 -58.82 -12.70
N ALA A 11 -22.80 -58.49 -12.34
CA ALA A 11 -22.38 -57.13 -12.09
C ALA A 11 -22.11 -56.40 -13.44
N LEU A 12 -22.98 -55.47 -13.78
CA LEU A 12 -22.81 -54.57 -14.90
C LEU A 12 -21.85 -53.47 -14.47
N GLY A 13 -20.60 -53.48 -14.97
CA GLY A 13 -19.59 -52.46 -14.69
C GLY A 13 -19.93 -51.18 -15.41
N ALA A 14 -20.40 -50.18 -14.66
CA ALA A 14 -20.47 -48.80 -15.12
C ALA A 14 -19.07 -48.19 -15.03
N VAL A 15 -18.44 -47.94 -16.17
CA VAL A 15 -17.21 -47.13 -16.24
C VAL A 15 -17.60 -45.69 -16.04
N MET A 16 -17.41 -45.20 -14.81
CA MET A 16 -17.50 -43.79 -14.52
C MET A 16 -16.21 -43.11 -15.02
N VAL A 17 -16.31 -42.43 -16.18
CA VAL A 17 -15.29 -41.47 -16.59
C VAL A 17 -15.34 -40.32 -15.63
N SER A 18 -14.45 -40.32 -14.63
CA SER A 18 -14.20 -39.21 -13.77
C SER A 18 -13.49 -38.11 -14.57
N CYS A 19 -14.23 -37.10 -14.98
CA CYS A 19 -13.61 -35.84 -15.39
C CYS A 19 -12.92 -35.24 -14.16
N ASN A 20 -11.63 -35.50 -14.01
CA ASN A 20 -10.79 -34.73 -13.09
C ASN A 20 -10.76 -33.28 -13.58
N LYS A 21 -11.60 -32.42 -12.98
CA LYS A 21 -11.30 -31.00 -12.91
C LYS A 21 -9.97 -30.87 -12.17
N PRO A 22 -9.00 -30.09 -12.69
CA PRO A 22 -7.83 -29.79 -11.88
C PRO A 22 -8.33 -29.21 -10.57
N ALA A 23 -7.92 -29.79 -9.46
CA ALA A 23 -8.16 -29.24 -8.13
C ALA A 23 -7.59 -27.81 -8.15
N GLN A 24 -8.48 -26.81 -8.06
CA GLN A 24 -8.07 -25.50 -7.63
C GLN A 24 -7.47 -25.73 -6.24
N ALA A 25 -6.15 -25.57 -6.15
CA ALA A 25 -5.49 -25.51 -4.87
C ALA A 25 -6.13 -24.33 -4.12
N THR A 26 -6.99 -24.65 -3.15
CA THR A 26 -7.44 -23.70 -2.14
C THR A 26 -6.17 -23.30 -1.43
N GLU A 27 -5.67 -22.12 -1.76
CA GLU A 27 -4.55 -21.51 -1.05
C GLU A 27 -5.00 -21.32 0.39
N GLU A 28 -4.49 -22.19 1.27
CA GLU A 28 -4.62 -22.00 2.69
C GLU A 28 -3.85 -20.71 3.03
N LYS A 29 -4.60 -19.62 3.26
CA LYS A 29 -4.05 -18.32 3.61
C LYS A 29 -3.29 -18.53 4.91
N ALA A 30 -1.95 -18.42 4.89
CA ALA A 30 -1.16 -18.50 6.11
C ALA A 30 -1.70 -17.47 7.10
N GLU A 31 -2.03 -17.93 8.32
CA GLU A 31 -2.58 -17.05 9.35
C GLU A 31 -1.53 -16.05 9.80
N ILE A 32 -1.80 -14.76 9.60
CA ILE A 32 -0.92 -13.69 9.99
C ILE A 32 -1.18 -13.38 11.47
N THR A 33 -0.40 -13.98 12.36
CA THR A 33 -0.57 -13.86 13.81
C THR A 33 0.18 -12.69 14.44
N LYS A 34 1.24 -12.18 13.78
CA LYS A 34 1.99 -11.02 14.29
C LYS A 34 1.21 -9.71 14.11
N PRO A 35 1.32 -8.75 15.03
CA PRO A 35 0.73 -7.42 14.85
C PRO A 35 1.31 -6.72 13.61
N ALA A 36 0.61 -5.68 13.12
CA ALA A 36 1.12 -4.80 12.08
C ALA A 36 2.41 -4.10 12.55
N SER A 37 3.28 -3.74 11.60
CA SER A 37 4.49 -2.96 11.89
C SER A 37 4.12 -1.64 12.56
N GLN A 38 4.83 -1.31 13.65
CA GLN A 38 4.61 -0.05 14.37
C GLN A 38 5.02 1.15 13.51
N GLU A 39 6.09 0.98 12.74
CA GLU A 39 6.61 2.00 11.82
C GLU A 39 5.60 2.30 10.70
N ILE A 40 5.07 1.26 10.04
CA ILE A 40 4.04 1.43 9.00
C ILE A 40 2.77 2.03 9.61
N SER A 41 2.37 1.60 10.79
CA SER A 41 1.20 2.15 11.49
C SER A 41 1.39 3.63 11.83
N ALA A 42 2.59 4.04 12.26
CA ALA A 42 2.91 5.44 12.51
C ALA A 42 2.87 6.29 11.25
N ILE A 43 3.41 5.78 10.12
CA ILE A 43 3.36 6.46 8.83
C ILE A 43 1.91 6.64 8.36
N ARG A 44 1.07 5.61 8.44
CA ARG A 44 -0.35 5.71 8.09
C ARG A 44 -1.07 6.77 8.95
N THR A 45 -0.83 6.74 10.27
CA THR A 45 -1.39 7.76 11.17
C THR A 45 -0.94 9.17 10.79
N ALA A 46 0.32 9.36 10.40
CA ALA A 46 0.82 10.65 9.95
C ALA A 46 0.13 11.11 8.65
N ASN A 47 -0.09 10.19 7.70
CA ASN A 47 -0.77 10.50 6.45
C ASN A 47 -2.25 10.87 6.69
N ASP A 48 -2.96 10.15 7.57
CA ASP A 48 -4.34 10.48 7.97
C ASP A 48 -4.40 11.87 8.61
N LEU A 49 -3.45 12.17 9.50
CA LEU A 49 -3.36 13.48 10.15
C LEU A 49 -3.04 14.60 9.15
N ALA A 50 -2.23 14.31 8.13
CA ALA A 50 -1.92 15.25 7.05
C ALA A 50 -3.18 15.56 6.22
N LYS A 51 -3.96 14.56 5.82
CA LYS A 51 -5.24 14.74 5.12
C LYS A 51 -6.20 15.61 5.93
N TYR A 52 -6.38 15.28 7.20
CA TYR A 52 -7.17 16.11 8.11
C TYR A 52 -6.65 17.55 8.18
N GLY A 53 -5.32 17.73 8.31
CA GLY A 53 -4.69 19.04 8.36
C GLY A 53 -4.94 19.91 7.12
N TYR A 54 -4.93 19.30 5.94
CA TYR A 54 -5.30 19.99 4.70
C TYR A 54 -6.79 20.35 4.63
N GLU A 55 -7.66 19.42 5.07
CA GLU A 55 -9.10 19.62 5.04
C GLU A 55 -9.58 20.79 5.91
N VAL A 56 -9.00 20.92 7.11
CA VAL A 56 -9.40 21.96 8.08
C VAL A 56 -8.40 23.14 8.17
N GLU A 57 -7.43 23.21 7.26
CA GLU A 57 -6.38 24.23 7.22
C GLU A 57 -5.61 24.34 8.56
N SER A 58 -5.31 23.19 9.18
CA SER A 58 -4.64 23.13 10.48
C SER A 58 -3.11 23.03 10.35
N ALA A 59 -2.42 24.12 10.57
CA ALA A 59 -0.96 24.14 10.61
C ALA A 59 -0.40 23.12 11.63
N SER A 60 -0.97 23.04 12.84
CA SER A 60 -0.51 22.13 13.88
C SER A 60 -0.65 20.65 13.49
N ALA A 61 -1.71 20.26 12.80
CA ALA A 61 -1.89 18.90 12.32
C ALA A 61 -0.84 18.55 11.26
N LEU A 62 -0.58 19.43 10.29
CA LEU A 62 0.45 19.25 9.27
C LEU A 62 1.87 19.19 9.86
N ILE A 63 2.16 20.03 10.87
CA ILE A 63 3.45 20.00 11.58
C ILE A 63 3.64 18.64 12.27
N GLU A 64 2.61 18.16 12.98
CA GLU A 64 2.72 16.89 13.70
C GLU A 64 2.80 15.70 12.74
N ALA A 65 2.07 15.71 11.63
CA ALA A 65 2.20 14.71 10.57
C ALA A 65 3.65 14.65 10.05
N ALA A 66 4.24 15.80 9.70
CA ALA A 66 5.62 15.88 9.26
C ALA A 66 6.61 15.44 10.36
N ASN A 67 6.33 15.76 11.63
CA ASN A 67 7.16 15.36 12.77
C ASN A 67 7.16 13.85 12.99
N ILE A 68 6.00 13.17 12.85
CA ILE A 68 5.90 11.71 12.93
C ILE A 68 6.71 11.09 11.79
N LEU A 69 6.52 11.54 10.53
CA LEU A 69 7.28 11.05 9.38
C LEU A 69 8.79 11.24 9.54
N ALA A 70 9.22 12.39 10.10
CA ALA A 70 10.62 12.65 10.43
C ALA A 70 11.15 11.83 11.62
N SER A 71 10.30 11.10 12.35
CA SER A 71 10.70 10.26 13.48
C SER A 71 10.88 8.80 13.11
N VAL A 72 10.23 8.36 12.03
CA VAL A 72 10.32 6.98 11.57
C VAL A 72 11.52 6.82 10.66
N PRO A 73 12.49 5.94 11.02
CA PRO A 73 13.61 5.64 10.12
C PRO A 73 13.09 4.93 8.88
N THR A 74 13.13 5.58 7.73
CA THR A 74 12.73 5.01 6.45
C THR A 74 13.88 4.97 5.47
N GLN A 75 13.81 4.07 4.50
CA GLN A 75 14.67 4.02 3.32
C GLN A 75 13.86 4.43 2.09
N ALA A 76 14.55 4.92 1.05
CA ALA A 76 13.90 5.10 -0.24
C ALA A 76 13.42 3.75 -0.79
N LEU A 77 12.21 3.71 -1.33
CA LEU A 77 11.70 2.55 -2.05
C LEU A 77 12.34 2.54 -3.44
N GLU A 78 13.47 1.84 -3.56
CA GLU A 78 14.13 1.62 -4.85
C GLU A 78 13.42 0.46 -5.57
N ALA A 79 12.47 0.78 -6.45
CA ALA A 79 11.71 -0.19 -7.23
C ALA A 79 11.65 0.24 -8.69
N GLU A 80 11.64 -0.71 -9.61
CA GLU A 80 11.28 -0.43 -10.99
C GLU A 80 9.81 -0.05 -11.04
N THR A 81 9.50 1.10 -11.67
CA THR A 81 8.13 1.65 -11.72
C THR A 81 7.65 1.76 -13.15
N GLU A 82 6.39 1.38 -13.37
CA GLU A 82 5.67 1.62 -14.62
C GLU A 82 4.50 2.54 -14.32
N ILE A 83 4.48 3.71 -14.94
CA ILE A 83 3.42 4.71 -14.76
C ILE A 83 2.56 4.75 -16.02
N GLY A 84 1.27 4.58 -15.88
CA GLY A 84 0.32 4.74 -16.97
C GLY A 84 0.34 6.17 -17.52
N ALA A 85 0.11 6.31 -18.83
CA ALA A 85 0.20 7.60 -19.50
C ALA A 85 -0.87 8.59 -19.00
N LYS A 86 -0.48 9.86 -18.84
CA LYS A 86 -1.43 10.93 -18.53
C LYS A 86 -2.53 10.99 -19.61
N THR A 87 -3.79 11.05 -19.18
CA THR A 87 -4.93 11.22 -20.10
C THR A 87 -5.06 12.68 -20.55
N GLU A 88 -5.30 12.90 -21.84
CA GLU A 88 -5.40 14.26 -22.41
C GLU A 88 -6.54 15.12 -21.81
N ASN A 89 -7.52 14.49 -21.16
CA ASN A 89 -8.70 15.13 -20.57
C ASN A 89 -8.69 15.12 -19.04
N GLU A 90 -7.54 15.05 -18.41
CA GLU A 90 -7.47 15.11 -16.96
C GLU A 90 -7.87 16.49 -16.44
N VAL A 91 -8.80 16.52 -15.49
CA VAL A 91 -9.25 17.77 -14.87
C VAL A 91 -8.11 18.29 -13.97
N ALA A 92 -7.80 19.59 -14.11
CA ALA A 92 -6.82 20.22 -13.23
C ALA A 92 -7.37 20.31 -11.81
N LYS A 93 -6.54 19.95 -10.82
CA LYS A 93 -6.86 20.16 -9.40
C LYS A 93 -6.83 21.65 -9.06
N THR A 94 -7.69 22.04 -8.12
CA THR A 94 -7.74 23.41 -7.59
C THR A 94 -6.69 23.66 -6.52
N SER A 95 -6.19 22.59 -5.86
CA SER A 95 -5.12 22.65 -4.86
C SER A 95 -4.26 21.40 -4.95
N GLU A 96 -2.95 21.56 -4.81
CA GLU A 96 -2.03 20.43 -4.70
C GLU A 96 -1.86 20.08 -3.21
N LYS A 97 -2.29 18.88 -2.85
CA LYS A 97 -1.98 18.25 -1.57
C LYS A 97 -0.87 17.24 -1.79
N SER A 98 0.09 17.20 -0.89
CA SER A 98 1.17 16.22 -0.93
C SER A 98 1.46 15.72 0.47
N LEU A 99 1.66 14.41 0.61
CA LEU A 99 2.02 13.77 1.89
C LEU A 99 3.53 13.82 2.17
N CYS A 100 4.33 14.41 1.26
CA CYS A 100 5.76 14.61 1.49
C CYS A 100 6.00 15.58 2.66
N PRO A 101 6.85 15.24 3.66
CA PRO A 101 7.07 16.08 4.84
C PRO A 101 7.42 17.55 4.55
N LYS A 102 8.21 17.80 3.51
CA LYS A 102 8.55 19.17 3.10
C LYS A 102 7.33 19.95 2.59
N ALA A 103 6.45 19.29 1.82
CA ALA A 103 5.22 19.91 1.35
C ALA A 103 4.25 20.18 2.50
N LEU A 104 4.13 19.24 3.46
CA LEU A 104 3.34 19.43 4.67
C LEU A 104 3.80 20.67 5.46
N LEU A 105 5.11 20.85 5.64
CA LEU A 105 5.65 22.03 6.33
C LEU A 105 5.48 23.32 5.52
N THR A 106 5.49 23.25 4.20
CA THR A 106 5.18 24.40 3.33
C THR A 106 3.74 24.85 3.51
N ALA A 107 2.78 23.92 3.43
CA ALA A 107 1.38 24.21 3.67
C ALA A 107 1.13 24.67 5.12
N ALA A 108 1.81 24.05 6.10
CA ALA A 108 1.73 24.48 7.49
C ALA A 108 2.19 25.92 7.69
N LYS A 109 3.21 26.39 6.97
CA LYS A 109 3.64 27.82 7.01
C LYS A 109 2.54 28.74 6.50
N GLU A 110 1.86 28.37 5.43
CA GLU A 110 0.75 29.14 4.88
C GLU A 110 -0.41 29.24 5.88
N PHE A 111 -0.75 28.13 6.56
CA PHE A 111 -1.82 28.09 7.56
C PHE A 111 -1.42 28.67 8.93
N ALA A 112 -0.12 28.76 9.23
CA ALA A 112 0.37 29.38 10.46
C ALA A 112 0.31 30.91 10.43
N TYR A 113 0.23 31.51 9.25
CA TYR A 113 0.34 32.96 9.08
C TYR A 113 1.56 33.51 9.82
N ASP A 114 1.37 34.44 10.75
CA ASP A 114 2.42 35.10 11.55
C ASP A 114 2.53 34.49 12.97
N ASP A 115 2.00 33.29 13.24
CA ASP A 115 2.12 32.65 14.55
C ASP A 115 3.55 32.17 14.80
N GLU A 116 4.29 32.91 15.62
CA GLU A 116 5.70 32.67 15.95
C GLU A 116 5.90 31.29 16.62
N VAL A 117 4.91 30.76 17.36
CA VAL A 117 5.00 29.45 18.02
C VAL A 117 4.95 28.34 16.96
N LEU A 118 4.00 28.41 16.04
CA LEU A 118 3.87 27.44 14.94
C LEU A 118 5.08 27.51 14.01
N LEU A 119 5.56 28.70 13.65
CA LEU A 119 6.77 28.87 12.83
C LEU A 119 8.00 28.29 13.52
N GLY A 120 8.12 28.46 14.85
CA GLY A 120 9.18 27.84 15.65
C GLY A 120 9.10 26.30 15.68
N MET A 121 7.88 25.72 15.70
CA MET A 121 7.69 24.27 15.60
C MET A 121 8.08 23.74 14.21
N ILE A 122 7.70 24.43 13.15
CA ILE A 122 8.08 24.10 11.77
C ILE A 122 9.61 24.03 11.65
N ALA A 123 10.33 25.06 12.10
CA ALA A 123 11.80 25.12 12.04
C ALA A 123 12.47 23.94 12.77
N LYS A 124 11.90 23.47 13.87
CA LYS A 124 12.40 22.27 14.57
C LYS A 124 12.23 21.00 13.74
N VAL A 125 11.07 20.82 13.08
CA VAL A 125 10.83 19.65 12.24
C VAL A 125 11.68 19.71 10.98
N GLU A 126 11.89 20.87 10.37
CA GLU A 126 12.83 21.04 9.25
C GLU A 126 14.26 20.61 9.61
N THR A 127 14.74 21.02 10.80
CA THR A 127 16.05 20.61 11.33
C THR A 127 16.14 19.09 11.48
N LYS A 128 15.07 18.46 12.00
CA LYS A 128 15.01 17.00 12.17
C LYS A 128 15.04 16.26 10.83
N LEU A 129 14.29 16.73 9.82
CA LEU A 129 14.30 16.18 8.47
C LEU A 129 15.68 16.30 7.80
N ALA A 130 16.37 17.43 8.00
CA ALA A 130 17.73 17.61 7.50
C ALA A 130 18.71 16.61 8.13
N ALA A 131 18.65 16.42 9.46
CA ALA A 131 19.47 15.45 10.17
C ALA A 131 19.19 14.00 9.74
N GLN A 132 17.93 13.65 9.48
CA GLN A 132 17.55 12.34 8.96
C GLN A 132 18.15 12.10 7.57
N ALA A 133 18.09 13.08 6.67
CA ALA A 133 18.66 12.99 5.33
C ALA A 133 20.19 12.77 5.33
N GLU A 134 20.90 13.33 6.32
CA GLU A 134 22.34 13.12 6.51
C GLU A 134 22.64 11.74 7.13
N GLY A 135 21.77 11.25 8.02
CA GLY A 135 21.94 9.99 8.74
C GLY A 135 21.63 8.72 7.95
N THR A 136 20.89 8.81 6.85
CA THR A 136 20.46 7.64 6.05
C THR A 136 21.56 6.93 5.29
N ARG A 137 22.77 7.45 5.26
CA ARG A 137 23.93 6.82 4.61
C ARG A 137 24.43 5.52 5.29
N GLY A 138 23.82 5.08 6.39
CA GLY A 138 24.21 3.88 7.11
C GLY A 138 23.07 3.13 7.79
N ALA A 139 21.83 3.55 7.67
CA ALA A 139 20.69 2.87 8.28
C ALA A 139 20.36 1.59 7.50
N VAL A 140 20.71 0.45 8.08
CA VAL A 140 20.29 -0.86 7.60
C VAL A 140 19.02 -1.24 8.37
N GLY A 141 17.88 -1.24 7.70
CA GLY A 141 16.58 -1.61 8.28
C GLY A 141 15.58 -0.44 8.34
N GLY A 142 14.33 -0.80 8.49
CA GLY A 142 13.18 0.12 8.47
C GLY A 142 12.36 0.01 7.19
N PRO A 143 11.11 0.55 7.20
CA PRO A 143 10.25 0.50 6.05
C PRO A 143 10.80 1.33 4.89
N LYS A 144 10.51 0.86 3.68
CA LYS A 144 10.79 1.58 2.44
C LYS A 144 9.63 2.47 2.08
N TYR A 145 9.92 3.68 1.65
CA TYR A 145 8.92 4.72 1.46
C TYR A 145 9.16 5.51 0.16
N ASP A 146 8.08 5.82 -0.55
CA ASP A 146 8.13 6.65 -1.76
C ASP A 146 6.86 7.51 -1.88
N TYR A 147 6.95 8.56 -2.70
CA TYR A 147 5.84 9.43 -3.07
C TYR A 147 5.65 9.37 -4.58
N GLY A 148 4.41 9.23 -5.01
CA GLY A 148 4.09 9.14 -6.41
C GLY A 148 2.83 9.92 -6.78
N THR A 149 2.56 9.95 -8.08
CA THR A 149 1.32 10.47 -8.64
C THR A 149 0.74 9.41 -9.56
N VAL A 150 -0.51 9.05 -9.36
CA VAL A 150 -1.26 8.22 -10.30
C VAL A 150 -2.31 9.04 -11.01
N TYR A 151 -2.25 9.07 -12.35
CA TYR A 151 -3.15 9.86 -13.18
C TYR A 151 -4.59 9.35 -13.15
N ALA A 152 -5.52 10.23 -13.49
CA ALA A 152 -6.94 9.90 -13.53
C ALA A 152 -7.24 8.63 -14.34
N ARG A 153 -7.98 7.69 -13.74
CA ARG A 153 -8.39 6.42 -14.37
C ARG A 153 -7.21 5.60 -14.91
N ASN A 154 -6.06 5.69 -14.24
CA ASN A 154 -4.84 5.05 -14.64
C ASN A 154 -4.21 4.28 -13.48
N TYR A 155 -3.01 3.77 -13.66
CA TYR A 155 -2.31 2.94 -12.68
C TYR A 155 -0.83 3.28 -12.60
N THR A 156 -0.22 2.84 -11.50
CA THR A 156 1.24 2.78 -11.33
C THR A 156 1.59 1.40 -10.80
N TYR A 157 2.65 0.80 -11.32
CA TYR A 157 3.25 -0.43 -10.80
C TYR A 157 4.56 -0.13 -10.08
N TYR A 158 4.81 -0.87 -9.00
CA TYR A 158 6.09 -0.99 -8.31
C TYR A 158 6.50 -2.47 -8.29
N HIS A 159 7.71 -2.77 -8.74
CA HIS A 159 8.26 -4.12 -8.71
C HIS A 159 9.15 -4.27 -7.48
N CYS A 160 8.61 -4.85 -6.40
CA CYS A 160 9.26 -4.96 -5.09
C CYS A 160 9.65 -6.41 -4.80
N LYS A 161 10.86 -6.60 -4.25
CA LYS A 161 11.32 -7.91 -3.80
C LYS A 161 10.88 -8.15 -2.36
N PHE A 162 10.21 -9.29 -2.13
CA PHE A 162 9.86 -9.77 -0.79
C PHE A 162 10.51 -11.12 -0.51
N TRP A 163 10.73 -11.40 0.78
CA TRP A 163 11.34 -12.62 1.27
C TRP A 163 10.28 -13.66 1.61
N ASP A 164 10.58 -14.93 1.34
CA ASP A 164 9.72 -16.05 1.70
C ASP A 164 9.56 -16.17 3.22
N ASN A 165 8.36 -16.62 3.62
CA ASN A 165 7.98 -16.85 5.02
C ASN A 165 8.08 -15.61 5.94
N GLU A 166 8.34 -14.42 5.41
CA GLU A 166 8.24 -13.17 6.13
C GLU A 166 6.92 -12.47 5.84
N ILE A 167 6.40 -11.73 6.82
CA ILE A 167 5.19 -10.93 6.60
C ILE A 167 5.55 -9.73 5.75
N ALA A 168 4.97 -9.64 4.57
CA ALA A 168 5.01 -8.46 3.72
C ALA A 168 3.82 -7.56 4.05
N GLU A 169 4.07 -6.27 4.17
CA GLU A 169 3.07 -5.23 4.41
C GLU A 169 3.24 -4.14 3.36
N VAL A 170 2.14 -3.72 2.75
CA VAL A 170 2.11 -2.60 1.81
C VAL A 170 0.97 -1.68 2.21
N ALA A 171 1.27 -0.40 2.40
CA ALA A 171 0.26 0.63 2.59
C ALA A 171 0.42 1.73 1.55
N VAL A 172 -0.72 2.24 1.08
CA VAL A 172 -0.81 3.39 0.18
C VAL A 172 -1.77 4.37 0.82
N SER A 173 -1.38 5.63 0.91
CA SER A 173 -2.26 6.71 1.35
C SER A 173 -2.29 7.78 0.27
N GLY A 174 -3.46 8.09 -0.26
CA GLY A 174 -3.68 9.15 -1.23
C GLY A 174 -3.87 10.53 -0.58
N ASP A 175 -4.10 11.52 -1.41
CA ASP A 175 -4.28 12.92 -0.99
C ASP A 175 -5.74 13.30 -0.68
N GLY A 176 -6.65 12.33 -0.66
CA GLY A 176 -8.07 12.48 -0.33
C GLY A 176 -8.98 12.83 -1.51
N ASP A 177 -8.45 12.95 -2.71
CA ASP A 177 -9.21 13.50 -3.84
C ASP A 177 -9.91 12.44 -4.71
N THR A 178 -9.43 11.18 -4.67
CA THR A 178 -9.99 10.07 -5.47
C THR A 178 -9.88 8.75 -4.74
N ASP A 179 -10.67 7.77 -5.15
CA ASP A 179 -10.60 6.38 -4.73
C ASP A 179 -9.39 5.68 -5.37
N LEU A 180 -8.57 5.01 -4.55
CA LEU A 180 -7.44 4.20 -4.98
C LEU A 180 -7.68 2.72 -4.67
N ASP A 181 -7.34 1.84 -5.60
CA ASP A 181 -7.26 0.41 -5.37
C ASP A 181 -5.80 -0.06 -5.32
N LEU A 182 -5.52 -1.00 -4.44
CA LEU A 182 -4.22 -1.65 -4.30
C LEU A 182 -4.32 -3.14 -4.62
N TYR A 183 -3.46 -3.61 -5.51
CA TYR A 183 -3.33 -5.03 -5.86
C TYR A 183 -1.89 -5.47 -5.75
N VAL A 184 -1.67 -6.70 -5.30
CA VAL A 184 -0.34 -7.35 -5.30
C VAL A 184 -0.41 -8.62 -6.13
N TYR A 185 0.49 -8.74 -7.11
CA TYR A 185 0.61 -9.89 -8.00
C TYR A 185 1.97 -10.55 -7.86
N ASP A 186 2.02 -11.86 -8.12
CA ASP A 186 3.29 -12.59 -8.27
C ASP A 186 3.93 -12.35 -9.65
N GLU A 187 5.10 -12.93 -9.87
CA GLU A 187 5.84 -12.85 -11.15
C GLU A 187 5.11 -13.50 -12.33
N ASN A 188 4.11 -14.34 -12.08
CA ASN A 188 3.29 -15.00 -13.10
C ASN A 188 1.97 -14.23 -13.37
N GLY A 189 1.75 -13.10 -12.69
CA GLY A 189 0.54 -12.29 -12.79
C GLY A 189 -0.65 -12.84 -12.00
N ASN A 190 -0.45 -13.78 -11.07
CA ASN A 190 -1.51 -14.22 -10.17
C ASN A 190 -1.74 -13.24 -9.06
N LEU A 191 -3.00 -12.91 -8.79
CA LEU A 191 -3.37 -12.03 -7.68
C LEU A 191 -3.10 -12.70 -6.33
N ILE A 192 -2.28 -12.08 -5.50
CA ILE A 192 -1.97 -12.55 -4.14
C ILE A 192 -2.94 -11.93 -3.13
N THR A 193 -3.12 -10.62 -3.17
CA THR A 193 -4.03 -9.89 -2.29
C THR A 193 -4.41 -8.54 -2.89
N SER A 194 -5.46 -7.92 -2.38
CA SER A 194 -5.90 -6.60 -2.80
C SER A 194 -6.64 -5.89 -1.69
N ASP A 195 -6.67 -4.58 -1.78
CA ASP A 195 -7.57 -3.68 -1.06
C ASP A 195 -8.25 -2.79 -2.10
N THR A 196 -9.57 -2.83 -2.15
CA THR A 196 -10.40 -2.21 -3.18
C THR A 196 -11.68 -1.65 -2.57
N ASP A 197 -11.55 -1.03 -1.42
CA ASP A 197 -12.65 -0.28 -0.85
C ASP A 197 -12.85 1.05 -1.57
N TYR A 198 -13.70 1.94 -1.07
CA TYR A 198 -13.98 3.23 -1.73
C TYR A 198 -13.17 4.38 -1.11
N THR A 199 -11.97 4.09 -0.61
CA THR A 199 -11.07 5.09 -0.03
C THR A 199 -9.77 5.20 -0.83
N ASP A 200 -8.93 6.16 -0.51
CA ASP A 200 -7.57 6.25 -1.03
C ASP A 200 -6.51 5.78 -0.02
N ASP A 201 -6.96 5.09 1.05
CA ASP A 201 -6.11 4.47 2.07
C ASP A 201 -6.16 2.95 1.96
N CYS A 202 -5.20 2.39 1.27
CA CYS A 202 -5.12 0.95 1.07
C CYS A 202 -4.08 0.31 1.98
N TYR A 203 -4.37 -0.90 2.47
CA TYR A 203 -3.45 -1.67 3.28
C TYR A 203 -3.61 -3.17 3.08
N VAL A 204 -2.53 -3.83 2.70
CA VAL A 204 -2.50 -5.29 2.55
C VAL A 204 -1.36 -5.92 3.31
N ARG A 205 -1.59 -7.16 3.74
CA ARG A 205 -0.60 -8.04 4.37
C ARG A 205 -0.68 -9.42 3.75
N PHE A 206 0.49 -9.99 3.47
CA PHE A 206 0.60 -11.34 2.94
C PHE A 206 1.91 -12.00 3.37
N VAL A 207 2.03 -13.31 3.20
CA VAL A 207 3.26 -14.05 3.44
C VAL A 207 3.67 -14.68 2.11
N PRO A 208 4.76 -14.20 1.47
CA PRO A 208 5.28 -14.81 0.27
C PRO A 208 5.69 -16.28 0.52
N ARG A 209 5.36 -17.17 -0.40
CA ARG A 209 5.79 -18.58 -0.34
C ARG A 209 7.19 -18.80 -0.90
N TRP A 210 7.73 -17.82 -1.60
CA TRP A 210 9.08 -17.81 -2.16
C TRP A 210 9.62 -16.38 -2.15
N THR A 211 10.93 -16.28 -2.09
CA THR A 211 11.63 -15.01 -2.26
C THR A 211 11.62 -14.61 -3.73
N GLY A 212 11.03 -13.48 -4.07
CA GLY A 212 10.88 -13.06 -5.47
C GLY A 212 10.39 -11.63 -5.61
N THR A 213 10.22 -11.22 -6.85
CA THR A 213 9.68 -9.90 -7.20
C THR A 213 8.16 -10.00 -7.33
N PHE A 214 7.46 -9.11 -6.65
CA PHE A 214 6.01 -8.96 -6.70
C PHE A 214 5.67 -7.61 -7.31
N ALA A 215 4.61 -7.58 -8.12
CA ALA A 215 4.11 -6.35 -8.72
C ALA A 215 3.01 -5.76 -7.82
N ILE A 216 3.28 -4.58 -7.27
CA ILE A 216 2.31 -3.78 -6.52
C ILE A 216 1.66 -2.82 -7.50
N LYS A 217 0.36 -2.91 -7.71
CA LYS A 217 -0.40 -2.06 -8.62
C LYS A 217 -1.31 -1.12 -7.84
N ILE A 218 -1.16 0.17 -8.06
CA ILE A 218 -2.04 1.22 -7.56
C ILE A 218 -2.90 1.69 -8.72
N VAL A 219 -4.22 1.69 -8.55
CA VAL A 219 -5.18 2.11 -9.57
C VAL A 219 -5.99 3.29 -9.06
N ASN A 220 -6.00 4.39 -9.81
CA ASN A 220 -6.85 5.54 -9.54
C ASN A 220 -8.21 5.36 -10.24
N ARG A 221 -9.28 5.30 -9.47
CA ARG A 221 -10.66 5.19 -9.96
C ARG A 221 -11.30 6.53 -10.29
N GLY A 222 -10.68 7.62 -9.85
CA GLY A 222 -11.21 8.96 -9.99
C GLY A 222 -10.94 9.67 -11.31
N GLY A 223 -11.46 10.86 -11.43
CA GLY A 223 -11.36 11.70 -12.64
C GLY A 223 -10.24 12.74 -12.61
N VAL A 224 -9.51 12.86 -11.49
CA VAL A 224 -8.33 13.69 -11.31
C VAL A 224 -7.15 12.82 -10.89
N TYR A 225 -5.92 13.31 -11.01
CA TYR A 225 -4.76 12.58 -10.47
C TYR A 225 -4.82 12.52 -8.94
N ASN A 226 -4.16 11.53 -8.35
CA ASN A 226 -3.98 11.40 -6.91
C ASN A 226 -2.49 11.36 -6.59
N ASN A 227 -2.05 12.23 -5.67
CA ASN A 227 -0.72 12.16 -5.10
C ASN A 227 -0.76 11.24 -3.90
N TYR A 228 0.08 10.24 -3.89
CA TYR A 228 0.06 9.22 -2.85
C TYR A 228 1.44 9.02 -2.23
N ALA A 229 1.42 8.46 -1.04
CA ALA A 229 2.58 7.86 -0.39
C ALA A 229 2.42 6.35 -0.40
N ILE A 230 3.50 5.62 -0.68
CA ILE A 230 3.58 4.17 -0.54
C ILE A 230 4.64 3.80 0.48
N VAL A 231 4.32 2.84 1.33
CA VAL A 231 5.27 2.26 2.30
C VAL A 231 5.17 0.75 2.31
N THR A 232 6.32 0.09 2.40
CA THR A 232 6.44 -1.37 2.58
C THR A 232 7.58 -1.69 3.53
N ASN A 233 7.49 -2.84 4.25
CA ASN A 233 8.56 -3.33 5.08
C ASN A 233 9.68 -4.02 4.29
#